data_7229da3b72982032385a64015259dfbf
#
_entry.id   7229da3b72982032385a64015259dfbf
#
_cell.length_a   1.000
_cell.length_b   1.000
_cell.length_c   1.000
_cell.angle_alpha   90.00
_cell.angle_beta   90.00
_cell.angle_gamma   90.00
#
_symmetry.space_group_name_H-M   'P 1'
#
loop_
_entity.id
_entity.type
_entity.pdbx_description
1 polymer ?
#
loop_
_entity_poly.entity_id
_entity_poly.type
_entity_poly.pdbx_seq_one_letter_code
_entity_poly.pdbx_strand_id
1 'polypeptide(L)'
;SAAIAAAAACRAKKEELTLSVGISILFTAIMMVVMPMAIKAMGMHPVLGGAWIGGTVDSTGAVVAAGEMLGPVARDVAATIKMIQNILIGVMAFCIAAYWCLRVDTSRSCEADLSFMGAIRQIWDRFPKFVLGFIGASVIFSLIHANMQPDAARVVIDTGIIRGFVAHLQAWFF
;
A
#
# COMPACT_ATOMS: atom_id res chain seq x y z
N SER A 1 -6.61 4.23 -1.82
CA SER A 1 -7.03 2.98 -1.23
C SER A 1 -7.61 2.02 -2.28
N ALA A 2 -7.75 0.75 -1.95
CA ALA A 2 -8.23 -0.30 -2.84
C ALA A 2 -9.62 0.00 -3.42
N ALA A 3 -10.53 0.60 -2.64
CA ALA A 3 -11.87 0.97 -3.07
C ALA A 3 -11.84 1.97 -4.25
N ILE A 4 -10.95 2.95 -4.22
CA ILE A 4 -10.81 3.94 -5.30
C ILE A 4 -10.27 3.27 -6.56
N ALA A 5 -9.27 2.38 -6.42
CA ALA A 5 -8.70 1.65 -7.55
C ALA A 5 -9.74 0.71 -8.19
N ALA A 6 -10.51 -0.02 -7.38
CA ALA A 6 -11.59 -0.89 -7.84
C ALA A 6 -12.71 -0.10 -8.51
N ALA A 7 -13.17 1.00 -7.92
CA ALA A 7 -14.21 1.86 -8.50
C ALA A 7 -13.80 2.44 -9.87
N ALA A 8 -12.54 2.86 -10.00
CA ALA A 8 -12.01 3.31 -11.29
C ALA A 8 -11.94 2.16 -12.31
N ALA A 9 -11.62 0.94 -11.88
CA ALA A 9 -11.53 -0.24 -12.73
C ALA A 9 -12.90 -0.70 -13.26
N CYS A 10 -13.96 -0.68 -12.43
CA CYS A 10 -15.31 -1.09 -12.79
C CYS A 10 -16.24 0.07 -13.19
N ARG A 11 -15.72 1.27 -13.41
CA ARG A 11 -16.48 2.46 -13.78
C ARG A 11 -17.67 2.76 -12.85
N ALA A 12 -17.49 2.54 -11.54
CA ALA A 12 -18.53 2.76 -10.53
C ALA A 12 -18.98 4.23 -10.48
N LYS A 13 -20.24 4.43 -10.08
CA LYS A 13 -20.79 5.78 -9.91
C LYS A 13 -20.15 6.48 -8.72
N LYS A 14 -20.08 7.82 -8.76
CA LYS A 14 -19.48 8.63 -7.69
C LYS A 14 -20.15 8.41 -6.33
N GLU A 15 -21.46 8.20 -6.31
CA GLU A 15 -22.25 7.94 -5.11
C GLU A 15 -21.86 6.62 -4.44
N GLU A 16 -21.70 5.56 -5.25
CA GLU A 16 -21.28 4.23 -4.80
C GLU A 16 -19.85 4.26 -4.22
N LEU A 17 -18.94 5.00 -4.88
CA LEU A 17 -17.59 5.20 -4.41
C LEU A 17 -17.58 5.96 -3.07
N THR A 18 -18.35 7.05 -2.96
CA THR A 18 -18.40 7.87 -1.75
C THR A 18 -18.93 7.07 -0.57
N LEU A 19 -20.00 6.28 -0.78
CA LEU A 19 -20.55 5.40 0.23
C LEU A 19 -19.53 4.35 0.69
N SER A 20 -18.89 3.67 -0.26
CA SER A 20 -17.89 2.64 0.00
C SER A 20 -16.69 3.19 0.79
N VAL A 21 -16.18 4.35 0.39
CA VAL A 21 -15.06 5.01 1.07
C VAL A 21 -15.47 5.48 2.46
N GLY A 22 -16.67 6.05 2.63
CA GLY A 22 -17.18 6.49 3.91
C GLY A 22 -17.30 5.34 4.93
N ILE A 23 -17.86 4.21 4.50
CA ILE A 23 -17.95 3.01 5.33
C ILE A 23 -16.55 2.47 5.68
N SER A 24 -15.63 2.42 4.70
CA SER A 24 -14.26 1.96 4.92
C SER A 24 -13.52 2.82 5.95
N ILE A 25 -13.69 4.15 5.90
CA ILE A 25 -13.06 5.07 6.88
C ILE A 25 -13.64 4.83 8.29
N LEU A 26 -14.95 4.67 8.40
CA LEU A 26 -15.61 4.41 9.68
C LEU A 26 -15.09 3.11 10.32
N PHE A 27 -15.07 2.01 9.55
CA PHE A 27 -14.54 0.75 10.05
C PHE A 27 -13.03 0.82 10.37
N THR A 28 -12.25 1.52 9.57
CA THR A 28 -10.82 1.74 9.83
C THR A 28 -10.59 2.45 11.15
N ALA A 29 -11.38 3.48 11.47
CA ALA A 29 -11.29 4.19 12.75
C ALA A 29 -11.62 3.28 13.95
N ILE A 30 -12.66 2.46 13.84
CA ILE A 30 -13.02 1.49 14.86
C ILE A 30 -11.92 0.44 15.03
N MET A 31 -11.46 -0.15 13.92
CA MET A 31 -10.43 -1.21 13.94
C MET A 31 -9.08 -0.71 14.47
N MET A 32 -8.72 0.54 14.21
CA MET A 32 -7.48 1.13 14.72
C MET A 32 -7.38 1.07 16.25
N VAL A 33 -8.52 1.14 16.96
CA VAL A 33 -8.55 1.08 18.42
C VAL A 33 -8.85 -0.34 18.92
N VAL A 34 -9.85 -0.99 18.35
CA VAL A 34 -10.33 -2.30 18.83
C VAL A 34 -9.30 -3.41 18.60
N MET A 35 -8.62 -3.41 17.46
CA MET A 35 -7.66 -4.47 17.13
C MET A 35 -6.47 -4.55 18.09
N PRO A 36 -5.74 -3.47 18.40
CA PRO A 36 -4.66 -3.54 19.38
C PRO A 36 -5.12 -3.97 20.76
N MET A 37 -6.32 -3.53 21.20
CA MET A 37 -6.89 -3.95 22.47
C MET A 37 -7.20 -5.46 22.48
N ALA A 38 -7.83 -5.98 21.43
CA ALA A 38 -8.12 -7.40 21.29
C ALA A 38 -6.84 -8.25 21.26
N ILE A 39 -5.82 -7.83 20.53
CA ILE A 39 -4.53 -8.51 20.43
C ILE A 39 -3.84 -8.58 21.80
N LYS A 40 -3.86 -7.46 22.56
CA LYS A 40 -3.34 -7.43 23.94
C LYS A 40 -4.13 -8.35 24.89
N ALA A 41 -5.46 -8.34 24.78
CA ALA A 41 -6.31 -9.20 25.61
C ALA A 41 -6.10 -10.69 25.33
N MET A 42 -5.78 -11.05 24.08
CA MET A 42 -5.47 -12.43 23.69
C MET A 42 -4.02 -12.84 24.00
N GLY A 43 -3.17 -11.92 24.47
CA GLY A 43 -1.77 -12.21 24.77
C GLY A 43 -0.93 -12.61 23.54
N MET A 44 -1.30 -12.13 22.34
CA MET A 44 -0.62 -12.49 21.10
C MET A 44 0.79 -11.91 21.02
N HIS A 45 1.69 -12.69 20.39
CA HIS A 45 3.06 -12.21 20.15
C HIS A 45 3.05 -10.95 19.25
N PRO A 46 3.88 -9.91 19.52
CA PRO A 46 3.86 -8.64 18.77
C PRO A 46 3.99 -8.79 17.25
N VAL A 47 4.80 -9.73 16.77
CA VAL A 47 4.96 -10.01 15.33
C VAL A 47 3.64 -10.48 14.72
N LEU A 48 2.95 -11.41 15.38
CA LEU A 48 1.67 -11.93 14.89
C LEU A 48 0.56 -10.87 14.95
N GLY A 49 0.52 -10.11 16.04
CA GLY A 49 -0.39 -8.98 16.20
C GLY A 49 -0.16 -7.89 15.15
N GLY A 50 1.09 -7.54 14.88
CA GLY A 50 1.47 -6.61 13.82
C GLY A 50 1.06 -7.11 12.43
N ALA A 51 1.28 -8.39 12.15
CA ALA A 51 0.87 -9.03 10.90
C ALA A 51 -0.66 -8.97 10.71
N TRP A 52 -1.41 -9.24 11.76
CA TRP A 52 -2.87 -9.17 11.72
C TRP A 52 -3.38 -7.75 11.47
N ILE A 53 -2.86 -6.75 12.17
CA ILE A 53 -3.19 -5.34 11.94
C ILE A 53 -2.86 -4.93 10.50
N GLY A 54 -1.66 -5.24 10.02
CA GLY A 54 -1.20 -4.87 8.68
C GLY A 54 -2.06 -5.47 7.56
N GLY A 55 -2.56 -6.70 7.75
CA GLY A 55 -3.40 -7.39 6.77
C GLY A 55 -4.87 -6.98 6.78
N THR A 56 -5.40 -6.44 7.89
CA THR A 56 -6.83 -6.18 8.05
C THR A 56 -7.22 -4.72 8.01
N VAL A 57 -6.42 -3.82 8.58
CA VAL A 57 -6.73 -2.38 8.62
C VAL A 57 -6.46 -1.75 7.26
N ASP A 58 -7.41 -1.00 6.70
CA ASP A 58 -7.33 -0.50 5.32
C ASP A 58 -6.29 0.62 5.14
N SER A 59 -6.29 1.63 5.99
CA SER A 59 -5.42 2.81 5.86
C SER A 59 -4.00 2.55 6.40
N THR A 60 -2.97 2.91 5.63
CA THR A 60 -1.57 2.77 6.05
C THR A 60 -1.25 3.57 7.33
N GLY A 61 -1.78 4.79 7.46
CA GLY A 61 -1.60 5.59 8.67
C GLY A 61 -2.23 4.94 9.91
N ALA A 62 -3.45 4.39 9.77
CA ALA A 62 -4.12 3.68 10.85
C ALA A 62 -3.38 2.38 11.24
N VAL A 63 -2.80 1.68 10.27
CA VAL A 63 -1.96 0.48 10.51
C VAL A 63 -0.75 0.82 11.36
N VAL A 64 -0.04 1.89 11.01
CA VAL A 64 1.15 2.34 11.77
C VAL A 64 0.74 2.76 13.18
N ALA A 65 -0.31 3.55 13.33
CA ALA A 65 -0.82 3.99 14.63
C ALA A 65 -1.26 2.82 15.52
N ALA A 66 -2.02 1.87 14.96
CA ALA A 66 -2.45 0.67 15.68
C ALA A 66 -1.26 -0.23 16.05
N GLY A 67 -0.29 -0.39 15.15
CA GLY A 67 0.95 -1.15 15.40
C GLY A 67 1.79 -0.54 16.52
N GLU A 68 1.91 0.79 16.57
CA GLU A 68 2.63 1.52 17.63
C GLU A 68 2.06 1.23 19.02
N MET A 69 0.75 1.04 19.15
CA MET A 69 0.11 0.67 20.41
C MET A 69 0.54 -0.70 20.94
N LEU A 70 1.06 -1.57 20.08
CA LEU A 70 1.62 -2.90 20.43
C LEU A 70 3.14 -2.89 20.60
N GLY A 71 3.80 -1.81 20.18
CA GLY A 71 5.22 -1.60 20.26
C GLY A 71 5.93 -1.56 18.89
N PRO A 72 7.22 -1.18 18.87
CA PRO A 72 7.96 -0.88 17.63
C PRO A 72 8.06 -2.10 16.69
N VAL A 73 8.23 -3.29 17.22
CA VAL A 73 8.31 -4.53 16.42
C VAL A 73 6.98 -4.79 15.68
N ALA A 74 5.85 -4.64 16.38
CA ALA A 74 4.53 -4.83 15.77
C ALA A 74 4.24 -3.76 14.72
N ARG A 75 4.62 -2.50 14.95
CA ARG A 75 4.52 -1.42 13.98
C ARG A 75 5.26 -1.73 12.68
N ASP A 76 6.52 -2.13 12.78
CA ASP A 76 7.38 -2.37 11.62
C ASP A 76 6.88 -3.56 10.79
N VAL A 77 6.42 -4.63 11.44
CA VAL A 77 5.78 -5.78 10.78
C VAL A 77 4.47 -5.37 10.12
N ALA A 78 3.62 -4.62 10.81
CA ALA A 78 2.34 -4.14 10.28
C ALA A 78 2.53 -3.26 9.04
N ALA A 79 3.47 -2.31 9.10
CA ALA A 79 3.82 -1.44 7.99
C ALA A 79 4.34 -2.23 6.78
N THR A 80 5.22 -3.21 7.00
CA THR A 80 5.78 -4.06 5.94
C THR A 80 4.70 -4.85 5.22
N ILE A 81 3.81 -5.50 5.97
CA ILE A 81 2.70 -6.28 5.39
C ILE A 81 1.76 -5.36 4.61
N LYS A 82 1.47 -4.16 5.14
CA LYS A 82 0.64 -3.18 4.43
C LYS A 82 1.27 -2.70 3.14
N MET A 83 2.57 -2.51 3.08
CA MET A 83 3.27 -2.15 1.84
C MET A 83 3.18 -3.26 0.79
N ILE A 84 3.34 -4.53 1.18
CA ILE A 84 3.14 -5.68 0.28
C ILE A 84 1.71 -5.71 -0.24
N GLN A 85 0.72 -5.51 0.62
CA GLN A 85 -0.69 -5.46 0.23
C GLN A 85 -0.96 -4.31 -0.75
N ASN A 86 -0.36 -3.13 -0.56
CA ASN A 86 -0.52 -1.99 -1.46
C ASN A 86 0.02 -2.27 -2.88
N ILE A 87 1.07 -3.07 -3.02
CA ILE A 87 1.58 -3.51 -4.33
C ILE A 87 0.53 -4.39 -5.03
N LEU A 88 -0.11 -5.30 -4.29
CA LEU A 88 -1.12 -6.20 -4.83
C LEU A 88 -2.41 -5.47 -5.29
N ILE A 89 -2.71 -4.29 -4.73
CA ILE A 89 -3.86 -3.48 -5.16
C ILE A 89 -3.78 -3.15 -6.66
N GLY A 90 -2.59 -2.83 -7.18
CA GLY A 90 -2.38 -2.54 -8.60
C GLY A 90 -2.69 -3.76 -9.48
N VAL A 91 -2.25 -4.94 -9.08
CA VAL A 91 -2.50 -6.21 -9.79
C VAL A 91 -4.00 -6.53 -9.78
N MET A 92 -4.66 -6.41 -8.62
CA MET A 92 -6.10 -6.66 -8.49
C MET A 92 -6.93 -5.67 -9.30
N ALA A 93 -6.59 -4.38 -9.28
CA ALA A 93 -7.27 -3.36 -10.08
C ALA A 93 -7.17 -3.67 -11.59
N PHE A 94 -6.01 -4.15 -12.05
CA PHE A 94 -5.84 -4.60 -13.42
C PHE A 94 -6.71 -5.81 -13.75
N CYS A 95 -6.73 -6.84 -12.90
CA CYS A 95 -7.57 -8.03 -13.09
C CYS A 95 -9.06 -7.66 -13.15
N ILE A 96 -9.53 -6.77 -12.28
CA ILE A 96 -10.91 -6.28 -12.27
C ILE A 96 -11.22 -5.51 -13.57
N ALA A 97 -10.33 -4.62 -14.01
CA ALA A 97 -10.51 -3.86 -15.24
C ALA A 97 -10.56 -4.78 -16.47
N ALA A 98 -9.68 -5.76 -16.54
CA ALA A 98 -9.67 -6.75 -17.62
C ALA A 98 -10.95 -7.60 -17.64
N TYR A 99 -11.39 -8.10 -16.48
CA TYR A 99 -12.64 -8.84 -16.36
C TYR A 99 -13.85 -8.00 -16.79
N TRP A 100 -13.93 -6.75 -16.35
CA TRP A 100 -15.02 -5.84 -16.67
C TRP A 100 -15.07 -5.54 -18.16
N CYS A 101 -13.93 -5.30 -18.78
CA CYS A 101 -13.80 -5.04 -20.21
C CYS A 101 -14.19 -6.25 -21.07
N LEU A 102 -13.78 -7.45 -20.64
CA LEU A 102 -14.01 -8.69 -21.42
C LEU A 102 -15.43 -9.26 -21.26
N ARG A 103 -16.09 -9.02 -20.12
CA ARG A 103 -17.34 -9.70 -19.77
C ARG A 103 -18.55 -8.79 -19.67
N VAL A 104 -18.36 -7.53 -19.29
CA VAL A 104 -19.48 -6.63 -18.98
C VAL A 104 -19.64 -5.54 -20.03
N ASP A 105 -18.55 -4.97 -20.52
CA ASP A 105 -18.56 -3.84 -21.44
C ASP A 105 -18.08 -4.29 -22.85
N THR A 106 -19.02 -4.78 -23.64
CA THR A 106 -18.77 -5.23 -25.03
C THR A 106 -18.74 -4.05 -26.03
N SER A 107 -18.64 -2.81 -25.56
CA SER A 107 -18.60 -1.63 -26.42
C SER A 107 -17.28 -1.52 -27.17
N ARG A 108 -17.32 -1.08 -28.43
CA ARG A 108 -16.18 -0.91 -29.36
C ARG A 108 -14.98 -0.12 -28.79
N SER A 109 -15.17 0.64 -27.73
CA SER A 109 -14.09 1.35 -27.03
C SER A 109 -13.13 0.43 -26.25
N CYS A 110 -13.54 -0.79 -25.90
CA CYS A 110 -12.65 -1.77 -25.28
C CYS A 110 -11.80 -2.55 -26.30
N GLU A 111 -12.27 -2.74 -27.54
CA GLU A 111 -11.50 -3.45 -28.58
C GLU A 111 -10.28 -2.66 -29.07
N ALA A 112 -10.36 -1.33 -29.10
CA ALA A 112 -9.23 -0.48 -29.46
C ALA A 112 -8.13 -0.46 -28.36
N ASP A 113 -8.51 -0.66 -27.09
CA ASP A 113 -7.60 -0.73 -25.94
C ASP A 113 -7.01 -2.13 -25.72
N LEU A 114 -7.57 -3.17 -26.34
CA LEU A 114 -7.06 -4.56 -26.27
C LEU A 114 -5.85 -4.81 -27.20
N SER A 115 -5.41 -3.82 -28.00
CA SER A 115 -4.11 -3.87 -28.60
C SER A 115 -3.04 -4.00 -27.49
N PHE A 116 -2.07 -4.92 -27.67
CA PHE A 116 -1.01 -5.15 -26.67
C PHE A 116 -0.36 -3.84 -26.16
N MET A 117 -0.23 -2.86 -27.05
CA MET A 117 0.29 -1.52 -26.71
C MET A 117 -0.73 -0.68 -25.92
N GLY A 118 -2.03 -0.80 -26.19
CA GLY A 118 -3.10 -0.14 -25.45
C GLY A 118 -3.23 -0.71 -24.05
N ALA A 119 -3.16 -2.04 -23.91
CA ALA A 119 -3.17 -2.72 -22.62
C ALA A 119 -1.97 -2.30 -21.74
N ILE A 120 -0.76 -2.23 -22.30
CA ILE A 120 0.43 -1.75 -21.56
C ILE A 120 0.25 -0.29 -21.13
N ARG A 121 -0.27 0.58 -22.00
CA ARG A 121 -0.51 1.99 -21.68
C ARG A 121 -1.55 2.14 -20.57
N GLN A 122 -2.62 1.37 -20.62
CA GLN A 122 -3.68 1.38 -19.60
C GLN A 122 -3.18 0.83 -18.26
N ILE A 123 -2.33 -0.23 -18.29
CA ILE A 123 -1.62 -0.72 -17.10
C ILE A 123 -0.71 0.39 -16.53
N TRP A 124 0.05 1.07 -17.38
CA TRP A 124 0.97 2.12 -16.97
C TRP A 124 0.25 3.34 -16.36
N ASP A 125 -0.87 3.77 -16.92
CA ASP A 125 -1.66 4.88 -16.43
C ASP A 125 -2.35 4.57 -15.08
N ARG A 126 -2.71 3.30 -14.86
CA ARG A 126 -3.32 2.82 -13.62
C ARG A 126 -2.32 2.27 -12.61
N PHE A 127 -1.07 2.03 -13.05
CA PHE A 127 -0.02 1.52 -12.17
C PHE A 127 0.34 2.59 -11.12
N PRO A 128 0.30 2.24 -9.83
CA PRO A 128 0.64 3.18 -8.78
C PRO A 128 2.13 3.55 -8.89
N LYS A 129 2.39 4.75 -9.42
CA LYS A 129 3.76 5.23 -9.76
C LYS A 129 4.71 5.21 -8.57
N PHE A 130 4.20 5.24 -7.34
CA PHE A 130 5.02 5.10 -6.14
C PHE A 130 5.73 3.73 -6.05
N VAL A 131 5.19 2.68 -6.66
CA VAL A 131 5.83 1.35 -6.71
C VAL A 131 7.16 1.41 -7.49
N LEU A 132 7.22 2.21 -8.56
CA LEU A 132 8.48 2.43 -9.30
C LEU A 132 9.51 3.15 -8.42
N GLY A 133 9.07 4.14 -7.64
CA GLY A 133 9.92 4.80 -6.66
C GLY A 133 10.44 3.82 -5.59
N PHE A 134 9.59 2.92 -5.13
CA PHE A 134 9.97 1.88 -4.16
C PHE A 134 10.97 0.88 -4.74
N ILE A 135 10.73 0.39 -5.97
CA ILE A 135 11.66 -0.52 -6.67
C ILE A 135 12.99 0.20 -6.91
N GLY A 136 12.96 1.45 -7.39
CA GLY A 136 14.15 2.26 -7.63
C GLY A 136 14.96 2.45 -6.35
N ALA A 137 14.32 2.83 -5.26
CA ALA A 137 14.96 2.96 -3.95
C ALA A 137 15.55 1.61 -3.48
N SER A 138 14.82 0.52 -3.61
CA SER A 138 15.27 -0.82 -3.22
C SER A 138 16.52 -1.25 -4.01
N VAL A 139 16.56 -0.98 -5.31
CA VAL A 139 17.74 -1.27 -6.16
C VAL A 139 18.92 -0.40 -5.73
N ILE A 140 18.72 0.90 -5.51
CA ILE A 140 19.78 1.82 -5.06
C ILE A 140 20.34 1.36 -3.70
N PHE A 141 19.49 1.05 -2.73
CA PHE A 141 19.94 0.56 -1.42
C PHE A 141 20.64 -0.78 -1.51
N SER A 142 20.18 -1.69 -2.39
CA SER A 142 20.83 -2.98 -2.64
C SER A 142 22.23 -2.80 -3.25
N LEU A 143 22.38 -1.87 -4.19
CA LEU A 143 23.68 -1.55 -4.79
C LEU A 143 24.63 -0.88 -3.80
N ILE A 144 24.15 0.02 -2.95
CA ILE A 144 24.93 0.64 -1.89
C ILE A 144 25.42 -0.45 -0.91
N HIS A 145 24.53 -1.35 -0.51
CA HIS A 145 24.85 -2.44 0.41
C HIS A 145 25.87 -3.43 -0.19
N ALA A 146 25.78 -3.71 -1.52
CA ALA A 146 26.69 -4.62 -2.20
C ALA A 146 28.10 -4.03 -2.41
N ASN A 147 28.21 -2.70 -2.56
CA ASN A 147 29.48 -2.04 -2.88
C ASN A 147 30.17 -1.38 -1.67
N MET A 148 29.53 -1.30 -0.52
CA MET A 148 30.08 -0.70 0.70
C MET A 148 30.20 -1.73 1.82
N GLN A 149 31.17 -1.52 2.70
CA GLN A 149 31.25 -2.32 3.95
C GLN A 149 29.96 -2.18 4.76
N PRO A 150 29.47 -3.25 5.40
CA PRO A 150 28.16 -3.29 6.04
C PRO A 150 27.93 -2.18 7.08
N ASP A 151 28.99 -1.77 7.79
CA ASP A 151 28.88 -0.70 8.79
C ASP A 151 28.81 0.69 8.15
N ALA A 152 29.54 0.93 7.06
CA ALA A 152 29.49 2.18 6.31
C ALA A 152 28.15 2.34 5.57
N ALA A 153 27.60 1.26 5.01
CA ALA A 153 26.30 1.26 4.35
C ALA A 153 25.15 1.61 5.34
N ARG A 154 25.18 1.06 6.56
CA ARG A 154 24.21 1.41 7.62
C ARG A 154 24.27 2.88 8.02
N VAL A 155 25.45 3.44 8.19
CA VAL A 155 25.61 4.86 8.54
C VAL A 155 25.08 5.77 7.44
N VAL A 156 25.37 5.48 6.17
CA VAL A 156 24.89 6.26 5.02
C VAL A 156 23.36 6.16 4.89
N ILE A 157 22.80 4.98 5.08
CA ILE A 157 21.36 4.75 4.97
C ILE A 157 20.63 5.39 6.16
N ASP A 158 21.02 5.09 7.40
CA ASP A 158 20.32 5.58 8.60
C ASP A 158 20.50 7.07 8.82
N THR A 159 21.71 7.56 8.73
CA THR A 159 22.03 8.95 9.10
C THR A 159 21.87 9.90 7.91
N GLY A 160 22.34 9.52 6.73
CA GLY A 160 22.29 10.38 5.54
C GLY A 160 20.91 10.43 4.91
N ILE A 161 20.29 9.27 4.66
CA ILE A 161 19.07 9.21 3.86
C ILE A 161 17.81 9.20 4.73
N ILE A 162 17.73 8.30 5.72
CA ILE A 162 16.50 8.19 6.54
C ILE A 162 16.35 9.39 7.47
N ARG A 163 17.34 9.71 8.27
CA ARG A 163 17.26 10.82 9.23
C ARG A 163 17.47 12.20 8.58
N GLY A 164 18.34 12.30 7.58
CA GLY A 164 18.60 13.57 6.91
C GLY A 164 17.49 13.95 5.93
N PHE A 165 17.23 13.09 4.94
CA PHE A 165 16.35 13.43 3.82
C PHE A 165 14.88 13.07 4.07
N VAL A 166 14.61 11.84 4.52
CA VAL A 166 13.22 11.37 4.70
C VAL A 166 12.55 12.08 5.87
N ALA A 167 13.27 12.30 7.00
CA ALA A 167 12.72 13.02 8.14
C ALA A 167 12.40 14.48 7.81
N HIS A 168 13.25 15.15 7.00
CA HIS A 168 12.97 16.50 6.52
C HIS A 168 11.76 16.53 5.58
N LEU A 169 11.62 15.58 4.65
CA LEU A 169 10.44 15.50 3.80
C LEU A 169 9.17 15.24 4.60
N GLN A 170 9.20 14.38 5.60
CA GLN A 170 8.06 14.16 6.50
C GLN A 170 7.63 15.43 7.21
N ALA A 171 8.56 16.24 7.71
CA ALA A 171 8.27 17.52 8.35
C ALA A 171 7.66 18.58 7.41
N TRP A 172 7.80 18.41 6.09
CA TRP A 172 7.19 19.29 5.08
C TRP A 172 5.78 18.84 4.68
N PHE A 173 5.45 17.57 4.83
CA PHE A 173 4.16 17.00 4.39
C PHE A 173 3.16 16.75 5.52
N PHE A 174 3.59 16.88 6.77
CA PHE A 174 2.78 16.73 7.98
C PHE A 174 2.99 17.87 8.97
#